data_7366fd993a711cc894bf90a3d07c28b5
#
_entry.id   7366fd993a711cc894bf90a3d07c28b5
#
_cell.length_a   1.000
_cell.length_b   1.000
_cell.length_c   1.000
_cell.angle_alpha   90.00
_cell.angle_beta   90.00
_cell.angle_gamma   90.00
#
_symmetry.space_group_name_H-M   'P 1'
#
loop_
_entity.id
_entity.type
_entity.pdbx_description
1 polymer ?
#
loop_
_entity_poly.entity_id
_entity_poly.type
_entity_poly.pdbx_seq_one_letter_code
_entity_poly.pdbx_strand_id
1 'polypeptide(L)'
;ADLYMLGRGVARDDSEALRWYAQTAQQAYPHALCNLAYMQDEGLGTGPDARAAAENYLRALALADPRGLFNFGLRCVAASNPALLPAAHACLALAAFARYPLADQELAQLDAQLDPATREHGSALTKKLRLCLRTFQQRIESDAKLAANPLALLQFALDNLTTLGESVFTLAGAAHVTRKGPHRADALQTISVAPRIFTIGRFVSKGECAHFMALAQARFAPAHEARLERLSGEQTAFTGDAAVLYIPDSDAVVRNIERRIAAAFDLAASQVESLSVLRYRQQDRYAAHTDYFDAARLENNRRNGDLSGQRIASFLVYLRAPEQGGETHYLKINKKIAGRPRMALCHFNLTPAGMPDAMTLHTGAPVLKG
;
A
#
# COMPACT_ATOMS: atom_id res chain seq x y z
N ALA A 1 -15.32 -6.49 6.66
CA ALA A 1 -14.04 -5.97 7.12
C ALA A 1 -13.74 -4.61 6.45
N ASP A 2 -13.60 -4.59 5.12
CA ASP A 2 -13.21 -3.39 4.34
C ASP A 2 -14.09 -2.16 4.61
N LEU A 3 -15.41 -2.35 4.79
CA LEU A 3 -16.34 -1.26 5.08
C LEU A 3 -16.00 -0.56 6.40
N TYR A 4 -15.72 -1.34 7.45
CA TYR A 4 -15.30 -0.81 8.75
C TYR A 4 -13.94 -0.14 8.68
N MET A 5 -12.99 -0.75 7.97
CA MET A 5 -11.65 -0.21 7.82
C MET A 5 -11.61 1.10 7.01
N LEU A 6 -12.58 1.28 6.08
CA LEU A 6 -12.70 2.45 5.21
C LEU A 6 -13.74 3.49 5.69
N GLY A 7 -14.57 3.14 6.69
CA GLY A 7 -15.69 3.99 7.12
C GLY A 7 -16.74 4.18 6.02
N ARG A 8 -16.99 3.15 5.19
CA ARG A 8 -17.95 3.24 4.07
C ARG A 8 -19.29 2.66 4.44
N GLY A 9 -20.30 3.51 4.56
CA GLY A 9 -21.65 3.12 4.98
C GLY A 9 -21.77 2.78 6.47
N VAL A 10 -20.65 2.75 7.18
CA VAL A 10 -20.52 2.54 8.62
C VAL A 10 -19.42 3.44 9.16
N ALA A 11 -19.45 3.78 10.43
CA ALA A 11 -18.32 4.44 11.08
C ALA A 11 -17.07 3.58 10.95
N ARG A 12 -15.92 4.22 10.76
CA ARG A 12 -14.63 3.51 10.76
C ARG A 12 -14.42 2.86 12.13
N ASP A 13 -14.12 1.57 12.12
CA ASP A 13 -13.85 0.78 13.32
C ASP A 13 -12.81 -0.30 13.00
N ASP A 14 -11.56 -0.02 13.39
CA ASP A 14 -10.46 -0.94 13.15
C ASP A 14 -10.59 -2.24 13.96
N SER A 15 -11.25 -2.21 15.13
CA SER A 15 -11.52 -3.41 15.94
C SER A 15 -12.55 -4.33 15.27
N GLU A 16 -13.64 -3.77 14.74
CA GLU A 16 -14.59 -4.52 13.96
C GLU A 16 -13.96 -5.04 12.65
N ALA A 17 -13.16 -4.25 11.97
CA ALA A 17 -12.44 -4.70 10.78
C ALA A 17 -11.54 -5.89 11.08
N LEU A 18 -10.75 -5.82 12.18
CA LEU A 18 -9.89 -6.90 12.65
C LEU A 18 -10.69 -8.18 12.92
N ARG A 19 -11.82 -8.06 13.62
CA ARG A 19 -12.70 -9.19 13.94
C ARG A 19 -13.21 -9.88 12.68
N TRP A 20 -13.67 -9.11 11.70
CA TRP A 20 -14.16 -9.64 10.43
C TRP A 20 -13.06 -10.27 9.57
N TYR A 21 -11.85 -9.68 9.52
CA TYR A 21 -10.73 -10.32 8.85
C TYR A 21 -10.30 -11.61 9.55
N ALA A 22 -10.29 -11.65 10.90
CA ALA A 22 -9.98 -12.87 11.65
C ALA A 22 -10.98 -13.99 11.35
N GLN A 23 -12.27 -13.68 11.29
CA GLN A 23 -13.30 -14.65 10.94
C GLN A 23 -13.15 -15.14 9.48
N THR A 24 -12.86 -14.24 8.54
CA THR A 24 -12.66 -14.60 7.11
C THR A 24 -11.35 -15.38 6.91
N ALA A 25 -10.31 -15.09 7.68
CA ALA A 25 -9.04 -15.81 7.65
C ALA A 25 -9.20 -17.30 8.05
N GLN A 26 -10.18 -17.62 8.91
CA GLN A 26 -10.52 -19.02 9.24
C GLN A 26 -11.09 -19.80 8.05
N GLN A 27 -11.54 -19.11 7.01
CA GLN A 27 -11.99 -19.71 5.77
C GLN A 27 -10.84 -19.94 4.76
N ALA A 28 -9.60 -19.90 5.21
CA ALA A 28 -8.38 -20.03 4.40
C ALA A 28 -8.36 -19.05 3.22
N TYR A 29 -8.88 -17.84 3.39
CA TYR A 29 -8.91 -16.82 2.36
C TYR A 29 -7.60 -16.00 2.40
N PRO A 30 -6.68 -16.15 1.41
CA PRO A 30 -5.33 -15.56 1.49
C PRO A 30 -5.34 -14.05 1.68
N HIS A 31 -6.27 -13.37 1.03
CA HIS A 31 -6.45 -11.93 1.13
C HIS A 31 -6.77 -11.48 2.57
N ALA A 32 -7.68 -12.19 3.24
CA ALA A 32 -8.02 -11.90 4.63
C ALA A 32 -6.83 -12.17 5.57
N LEU A 33 -6.07 -13.23 5.31
CA LEU A 33 -4.84 -13.52 6.04
C LEU A 33 -3.80 -12.41 5.91
N CYS A 34 -3.58 -11.89 4.70
CA CYS A 34 -2.66 -10.78 4.47
C CYS A 34 -3.12 -9.49 5.17
N ASN A 35 -4.42 -9.18 5.12
CA ASN A 35 -4.96 -7.99 5.77
C ASN A 35 -4.97 -8.11 7.30
N LEU A 36 -5.31 -9.29 7.83
CA LEU A 36 -5.21 -9.58 9.26
C LEU A 36 -3.77 -9.43 9.75
N ALA A 37 -2.82 -10.02 9.02
CA ALA A 37 -1.40 -9.89 9.32
C ALA A 37 -0.95 -8.43 9.34
N TYR A 38 -1.39 -7.65 8.36
CA TYR A 38 -1.11 -6.23 8.31
C TYR A 38 -1.67 -5.49 9.54
N MET A 39 -2.93 -5.70 9.89
CA MET A 39 -3.55 -5.06 11.05
C MET A 39 -2.84 -5.38 12.35
N GLN A 40 -2.39 -6.63 12.49
CA GLN A 40 -1.60 -7.08 13.64
C GLN A 40 -0.21 -6.44 13.70
N ASP A 41 0.48 -6.31 12.54
CA ASP A 41 1.79 -5.63 12.49
C ASP A 41 1.69 -4.16 12.87
N GLU A 42 0.62 -3.48 12.43
CA GLU A 42 0.42 -2.04 12.64
C GLU A 42 -0.28 -1.72 13.96
N GLY A 43 -0.83 -2.73 14.66
CA GLY A 43 -1.62 -2.51 15.85
C GLY A 43 -2.98 -1.85 15.58
N LEU A 44 -3.58 -2.10 14.43
CA LEU A 44 -4.90 -1.55 14.05
C LEU A 44 -6.01 -2.41 14.69
N GLY A 45 -6.81 -1.81 15.53
CA GLY A 45 -7.88 -2.50 16.28
C GLY A 45 -7.38 -3.44 17.40
N THR A 46 -6.07 -3.50 17.62
CA THR A 46 -5.39 -4.28 18.65
C THR A 46 -4.05 -3.64 18.99
N GLY A 47 -3.32 -4.13 19.98
CA GLY A 47 -1.90 -3.81 20.11
C GLY A 47 -1.08 -4.49 19.01
N PRO A 48 0.09 -3.92 18.63
CA PRO A 48 0.97 -4.55 17.64
C PRO A 48 1.38 -5.96 18.08
N ASP A 49 1.17 -6.94 17.16
CA ASP A 49 1.55 -8.33 17.37
C ASP A 49 2.30 -8.86 16.14
N ALA A 50 3.61 -8.67 16.19
CA ALA A 50 4.50 -9.08 15.12
C ALA A 50 4.53 -10.61 14.89
N ARG A 51 4.29 -11.39 15.93
CA ARG A 51 4.26 -12.86 15.84
C ARG A 51 3.00 -13.33 15.12
N ALA A 52 1.82 -12.88 15.57
CA ALA A 52 0.56 -13.22 14.91
C ALA A 52 0.55 -12.76 13.44
N ALA A 53 1.11 -11.59 13.15
CA ALA A 53 1.26 -11.08 11.79
C ALA A 53 2.12 -12.03 10.93
N ALA A 54 3.27 -12.45 11.42
CA ALA A 54 4.13 -13.38 10.69
C ALA A 54 3.46 -14.72 10.42
N GLU A 55 2.75 -15.26 11.41
CA GLU A 55 1.98 -16.51 11.28
C GLU A 55 0.92 -16.39 10.16
N ASN A 56 0.20 -15.29 10.09
CA ASN A 56 -0.82 -15.07 9.06
C ASN A 56 -0.22 -14.81 7.66
N TYR A 57 0.90 -14.11 7.55
CA TYR A 57 1.63 -14.03 6.28
C TYR A 57 2.14 -15.40 5.83
N LEU A 58 2.63 -16.23 6.75
CA LEU A 58 3.06 -17.59 6.45
C LEU A 58 1.90 -18.48 5.97
N ARG A 59 0.72 -18.34 6.58
CA ARG A 59 -0.50 -19.03 6.14
C ARG A 59 -0.90 -18.61 4.71
N ALA A 60 -0.86 -17.32 4.41
CA ALA A 60 -1.13 -16.83 3.06
C ALA A 60 -0.11 -17.35 2.04
N LEU A 61 1.19 -17.36 2.39
CA LEU A 61 2.25 -17.96 1.60
C LEU A 61 2.00 -19.45 1.34
N ALA A 62 1.61 -20.22 2.39
CA ALA A 62 1.34 -21.65 2.28
C ALA A 62 0.22 -21.96 1.28
N LEU A 63 -0.73 -21.04 1.13
CA LEU A 63 -1.80 -21.09 0.14
C LEU A 63 -1.36 -20.62 -1.27
N ALA A 64 -0.05 -20.47 -1.50
CA ALA A 64 0.55 -20.04 -2.76
C ALA A 64 0.12 -18.63 -3.23
N ASP A 65 -0.29 -17.76 -2.32
CA ASP A 65 -0.68 -16.38 -2.64
C ASP A 65 0.57 -15.51 -2.93
N PRO A 66 0.69 -14.87 -4.10
CA PRO A 66 1.87 -14.07 -4.45
C PRO A 66 2.11 -12.88 -3.52
N ARG A 67 1.05 -12.29 -2.93
CA ARG A 67 1.14 -11.22 -1.95
C ARG A 67 1.68 -11.75 -0.62
N GLY A 68 1.21 -12.95 -0.21
CA GLY A 68 1.74 -13.65 0.96
C GLY A 68 3.23 -13.92 0.83
N LEU A 69 3.66 -14.43 -0.33
CA LEU A 69 5.08 -14.62 -0.66
C LEU A 69 5.86 -13.30 -0.57
N PHE A 70 5.39 -12.26 -1.24
CA PHE A 70 6.06 -10.95 -1.26
C PHE A 70 6.17 -10.33 0.12
N ASN A 71 5.06 -10.22 0.86
CA ASN A 71 5.03 -9.60 2.18
C ASN A 71 5.86 -10.38 3.20
N PHE A 72 5.80 -11.72 3.17
CA PHE A 72 6.64 -12.55 4.02
C PHE A 72 8.12 -12.39 3.68
N GLY A 73 8.47 -12.36 2.39
CA GLY A 73 9.84 -12.12 1.92
C GLY A 73 10.40 -10.78 2.41
N LEU A 74 9.65 -9.68 2.24
CA LEU A 74 10.05 -8.36 2.74
C LEU A 74 10.19 -8.33 4.27
N ARG A 75 9.32 -9.06 4.98
CA ARG A 75 9.43 -9.19 6.43
C ARG A 75 10.72 -9.89 6.85
N CYS A 76 11.11 -10.95 6.15
CA CYS A 76 12.37 -11.64 6.40
C CYS A 76 13.60 -10.73 6.16
N VAL A 77 13.56 -9.89 5.10
CA VAL A 77 14.60 -8.88 4.86
C VAL A 77 14.68 -7.88 6.01
N ALA A 78 13.51 -7.39 6.46
CA ALA A 78 13.43 -6.36 7.48
C ALA A 78 13.80 -6.83 8.89
N ALA A 79 13.77 -8.14 9.14
CA ALA A 79 14.06 -8.74 10.45
C ALA A 79 15.53 -8.59 10.89
N SER A 80 16.43 -8.14 10.02
CA SER A 80 17.88 -7.99 10.28
C SER A 80 18.53 -9.25 10.86
N ASN A 81 17.96 -10.41 10.53
CA ASN A 81 18.46 -11.73 10.92
C ASN A 81 18.99 -12.47 9.68
N PRO A 82 20.33 -12.67 9.55
CA PRO A 82 20.91 -13.33 8.39
C PRO A 82 20.36 -14.74 8.09
N ALA A 83 19.91 -15.46 9.11
CA ALA A 83 19.32 -16.79 8.94
C ALA A 83 17.98 -16.77 8.16
N LEU A 84 17.34 -15.62 8.04
CA LEU A 84 16.08 -15.45 7.29
C LEU A 84 16.30 -15.06 5.82
N LEU A 85 17.51 -14.65 5.44
CA LEU A 85 17.79 -14.17 4.08
C LEU A 85 17.56 -15.21 2.98
N PRO A 86 17.89 -16.51 3.17
CA PRO A 86 17.53 -17.53 2.18
C PRO A 86 16.00 -17.66 1.97
N ALA A 87 15.20 -17.55 3.04
CA ALA A 87 13.75 -17.55 2.90
C ALA A 87 13.23 -16.28 2.24
N ALA A 88 13.81 -15.13 2.55
CA ALA A 88 13.50 -13.86 1.86
C ALA A 88 13.73 -14.00 0.36
N HIS A 89 14.91 -14.49 -0.04
CA HIS A 89 15.25 -14.73 -1.44
C HIS A 89 14.25 -15.68 -2.10
N ALA A 90 13.95 -16.83 -1.48
CA ALA A 90 13.02 -17.81 -2.05
C ALA A 90 11.63 -17.25 -2.26
N CYS A 91 11.10 -16.50 -1.29
CA CYS A 91 9.78 -15.92 -1.34
C CYS A 91 9.71 -14.80 -2.39
N LEU A 92 10.69 -13.89 -2.43
CA LEU A 92 10.75 -12.84 -3.44
C LEU A 92 10.93 -13.40 -4.86
N ALA A 93 11.75 -14.44 -5.04
CA ALA A 93 11.92 -15.10 -6.33
C ALA A 93 10.64 -15.75 -6.85
N LEU A 94 9.83 -16.35 -5.97
CA LEU A 94 8.55 -16.93 -6.36
C LEU A 94 7.48 -15.86 -6.60
N ALA A 95 7.47 -14.78 -5.82
CA ALA A 95 6.61 -13.64 -6.09
C ALA A 95 6.96 -12.99 -7.44
N ALA A 96 8.25 -12.84 -7.76
CA ALA A 96 8.74 -12.37 -9.06
C ALA A 96 8.33 -13.29 -10.20
N PHE A 97 8.47 -14.62 -10.01
CA PHE A 97 7.99 -15.60 -10.97
C PHE A 97 6.48 -15.48 -11.23
N ALA A 98 5.69 -15.19 -10.20
CA ALA A 98 4.27 -14.91 -10.31
C ALA A 98 3.97 -13.50 -10.85
N ARG A 99 5.00 -12.75 -11.26
CA ARG A 99 4.90 -11.36 -11.75
C ARG A 99 4.23 -10.40 -10.76
N TYR A 100 4.42 -10.66 -9.47
CA TYR A 100 3.93 -9.73 -8.44
C TYR A 100 4.72 -8.42 -8.53
N PRO A 101 4.03 -7.27 -8.50
CA PRO A 101 4.69 -5.97 -8.67
C PRO A 101 5.85 -5.79 -7.70
N LEU A 102 6.96 -5.26 -8.19
CA LEU A 102 8.21 -4.97 -7.46
C LEU A 102 9.04 -6.18 -7.01
N ALA A 103 8.51 -7.40 -7.07
CA ALA A 103 9.23 -8.55 -6.55
C ALA A 103 10.59 -8.77 -7.25
N ASP A 104 10.68 -8.54 -8.58
CA ASP A 104 11.94 -8.59 -9.31
C ASP A 104 12.97 -7.58 -8.80
N GLN A 105 12.51 -6.37 -8.46
CA GLN A 105 13.39 -5.31 -8.00
C GLN A 105 13.87 -5.55 -6.56
N GLU A 106 12.98 -5.97 -5.67
CA GLU A 106 13.32 -6.31 -4.29
C GLU A 106 14.26 -7.52 -4.24
N LEU A 107 14.03 -8.51 -5.11
CA LEU A 107 14.95 -9.65 -5.28
C LEU A 107 16.35 -9.18 -5.75
N ALA A 108 16.42 -8.34 -6.77
CA ALA A 108 17.69 -7.82 -7.29
C ALA A 108 18.44 -6.98 -6.24
N GLN A 109 17.73 -6.19 -5.44
CA GLN A 109 18.33 -5.43 -4.32
C GLN A 109 18.87 -6.35 -3.23
N LEU A 110 18.12 -7.41 -2.91
CA LEU A 110 18.56 -8.42 -1.95
C LEU A 110 19.80 -9.14 -2.48
N ASP A 111 19.76 -9.62 -3.72
CA ASP A 111 20.88 -10.35 -4.37
C ASP A 111 22.18 -9.55 -4.41
N ALA A 112 22.09 -8.24 -4.59
CA ALA A 112 23.26 -7.36 -4.57
C ALA A 112 23.92 -7.26 -3.18
N GLN A 113 23.23 -7.65 -2.12
CA GLN A 113 23.68 -7.58 -0.74
C GLN A 113 24.07 -8.95 -0.16
N LEU A 114 23.63 -10.05 -0.81
CA LEU A 114 23.90 -11.41 -0.34
C LEU A 114 25.32 -11.87 -0.72
N ASP A 115 25.96 -12.56 0.21
CA ASP A 115 27.13 -13.37 -0.12
C ASP A 115 26.75 -14.58 -1.02
N PRO A 116 27.70 -15.14 -1.77
CA PRO A 116 27.42 -16.22 -2.71
C PRO A 116 26.77 -17.46 -2.07
N ALA A 117 27.18 -17.87 -0.87
CA ALA A 117 26.66 -19.05 -0.20
C ALA A 117 25.20 -18.86 0.24
N THR A 118 24.85 -17.70 0.82
CA THR A 118 23.49 -17.34 1.20
C THR A 118 22.58 -17.28 -0.03
N ARG A 119 23.06 -16.72 -1.15
CA ARG A 119 22.31 -16.66 -2.41
C ARG A 119 22.06 -18.05 -3.00
N GLU A 120 23.09 -18.93 -2.97
CA GLU A 120 22.96 -20.33 -3.43
C GLU A 120 21.92 -21.08 -2.58
N HIS A 121 21.99 -20.93 -1.25
CA HIS A 121 20.99 -21.50 -0.34
C HIS A 121 19.59 -20.99 -0.65
N GLY A 122 19.41 -19.67 -0.85
CA GLY A 122 18.14 -19.07 -1.25
C GLY A 122 17.61 -19.63 -2.57
N SER A 123 18.48 -19.81 -3.56
CA SER A 123 18.13 -20.41 -4.85
C SER A 123 17.73 -21.87 -4.73
N ALA A 124 18.41 -22.65 -3.88
CA ALA A 124 18.05 -24.04 -3.58
C ALA A 124 16.67 -24.11 -2.88
N LEU A 125 16.45 -23.23 -1.91
CA LEU A 125 15.17 -23.12 -1.19
C LEU A 125 14.04 -22.69 -2.12
N THR A 126 14.29 -21.79 -3.08
CA THR A 126 13.32 -21.41 -4.12
C THR A 126 12.80 -22.63 -4.89
N LYS A 127 13.70 -23.55 -5.29
CA LYS A 127 13.31 -24.78 -5.99
C LYS A 127 12.46 -25.69 -5.11
N LYS A 128 12.86 -25.90 -3.86
CA LYS A 128 12.12 -26.71 -2.88
C LYS A 128 10.73 -26.12 -2.62
N LEU A 129 10.65 -24.82 -2.32
CA LEU A 129 9.38 -24.13 -2.04
C LEU A 129 8.45 -24.15 -3.25
N ARG A 130 8.98 -23.95 -4.46
CA ARG A 130 8.21 -24.04 -5.70
C ARG A 130 7.59 -25.42 -5.89
N LEU A 131 8.35 -26.49 -5.62
CA LEU A 131 7.84 -27.87 -5.70
C LEU A 131 6.74 -28.08 -4.66
N CYS A 132 6.98 -27.66 -3.42
CA CYS A 132 6.03 -27.72 -2.33
C CYS A 132 4.69 -27.04 -2.69
N LEU A 133 4.72 -25.80 -3.18
CA LEU A 133 3.51 -25.06 -3.57
C LEU A 133 2.80 -25.71 -4.78
N ARG A 134 3.53 -26.29 -5.72
CA ARG A 134 2.95 -27.07 -6.83
C ARG A 134 2.21 -28.31 -6.33
N THR A 135 2.82 -29.07 -5.41
CA THR A 135 2.20 -30.25 -4.80
C THR A 135 0.91 -29.87 -4.09
N PHE A 136 0.90 -28.74 -3.39
CA PHE A 136 -0.28 -28.19 -2.76
C PHE A 136 -1.39 -27.89 -3.79
N GLN A 137 -1.06 -27.17 -4.87
CA GLN A 137 -2.02 -26.84 -5.92
C GLN A 137 -2.61 -28.08 -6.59
N GLN A 138 -1.78 -29.04 -6.96
CA GLN A 138 -2.23 -30.31 -7.56
C GLN A 138 -3.16 -31.08 -6.62
N ARG A 139 -2.88 -31.07 -5.31
CA ARG A 139 -3.71 -31.75 -4.33
C ARG A 139 -5.08 -31.11 -4.21
N ILE A 140 -5.16 -29.77 -4.22
CA ILE A 140 -6.45 -29.05 -4.18
C ILE A 140 -7.28 -29.38 -5.43
N GLU A 141 -6.64 -29.38 -6.60
CA GLU A 141 -7.32 -29.68 -7.87
C GLU A 141 -7.87 -31.12 -7.92
N SER A 142 -7.21 -32.05 -7.24
CA SER A 142 -7.58 -33.48 -7.22
C SER A 142 -8.50 -33.89 -6.07
N ASP A 143 -8.66 -33.05 -5.04
CA ASP A 143 -9.40 -33.36 -3.81
C ASP A 143 -10.43 -32.28 -3.47
N ALA A 144 -11.62 -32.39 -4.06
CA ALA A 144 -12.70 -31.43 -3.84
C ALA A 144 -13.17 -31.34 -2.38
N LYS A 145 -13.00 -32.42 -1.57
CA LYS A 145 -13.37 -32.42 -0.15
C LYS A 145 -12.37 -31.57 0.66
N LEU A 146 -11.07 -31.69 0.35
CA LEU A 146 -10.04 -30.86 0.95
C LEU A 146 -10.24 -29.40 0.58
N ALA A 147 -10.46 -29.11 -0.72
CA ALA A 147 -10.69 -27.76 -1.22
C ALA A 147 -11.93 -27.09 -0.59
N ALA A 148 -12.97 -27.86 -0.26
CA ALA A 148 -14.20 -27.37 0.36
C ALA A 148 -14.12 -27.21 1.87
N ASN A 149 -13.02 -27.65 2.52
CA ASN A 149 -12.84 -27.55 3.98
C ASN A 149 -11.70 -26.58 4.34
N PRO A 150 -12.00 -25.33 4.69
CA PRO A 150 -10.97 -24.30 4.92
C PRO A 150 -9.94 -24.66 5.99
N LEU A 151 -10.36 -25.30 7.08
CA LEU A 151 -9.46 -25.69 8.16
C LEU A 151 -8.51 -26.82 7.74
N ALA A 152 -9.06 -27.86 7.08
CA ALA A 152 -8.25 -28.96 6.54
C ALA A 152 -7.30 -28.46 5.46
N LEU A 153 -7.75 -27.54 4.59
CA LEU A 153 -6.96 -26.92 3.56
C LEU A 153 -5.77 -26.15 4.15
N LEU A 154 -6.03 -25.30 5.13
CA LEU A 154 -4.99 -24.51 5.79
C LEU A 154 -3.99 -25.41 6.55
N GLN A 155 -4.48 -26.41 7.25
CA GLN A 155 -3.61 -27.37 7.94
C GLN A 155 -2.73 -28.13 6.94
N PHE A 156 -3.32 -28.66 5.86
CA PHE A 156 -2.55 -29.33 4.81
C PHE A 156 -1.50 -28.40 4.18
N ALA A 157 -1.85 -27.13 3.91
CA ALA A 157 -0.91 -26.17 3.36
C ALA A 157 0.31 -25.94 4.29
N LEU A 158 0.08 -25.81 5.60
CA LEU A 158 1.12 -25.63 6.61
C LEU A 158 1.97 -26.90 6.77
N ASP A 159 1.33 -28.08 6.85
CA ASP A 159 2.03 -29.37 6.94
C ASP A 159 2.92 -29.58 5.70
N ASN A 160 2.43 -29.23 4.53
CA ASN A 160 3.20 -29.28 3.30
C ASN A 160 4.44 -28.38 3.34
N LEU A 161 4.36 -27.19 3.93
CA LEU A 161 5.56 -26.34 4.15
C LEU A 161 6.55 -26.95 5.13
N THR A 162 6.08 -27.66 6.16
CA THR A 162 6.99 -28.31 7.13
C THR A 162 7.82 -29.41 6.50
N THR A 163 7.36 -30.01 5.39
CA THR A 163 8.15 -31.01 4.64
C THR A 163 9.44 -30.46 4.06
N LEU A 164 9.58 -29.13 3.95
CA LEU A 164 10.82 -28.48 3.52
C LEU A 164 11.98 -28.69 4.50
N GLY A 165 11.68 -29.05 5.77
CA GLY A 165 12.68 -29.22 6.83
C GLY A 165 13.40 -27.93 7.22
N GLU A 166 12.91 -26.78 6.79
CA GLU A 166 13.56 -25.48 7.00
C GLU A 166 12.90 -24.75 8.19
N SER A 167 13.60 -24.73 9.32
CA SER A 167 13.17 -24.01 10.52
C SER A 167 13.04 -22.49 10.30
N VAL A 168 13.57 -21.99 9.20
CA VAL A 168 13.57 -20.57 8.83
C VAL A 168 12.17 -19.97 8.76
N PHE A 169 11.16 -20.71 8.32
CA PHE A 169 9.78 -20.26 8.30
C PHE A 169 9.18 -20.13 9.71
N THR A 170 9.67 -20.91 10.67
CA THR A 170 9.29 -20.81 12.09
C THR A 170 10.00 -19.65 12.77
N LEU A 171 11.27 -19.40 12.43
CA LEU A 171 12.08 -18.31 12.99
C LEU A 171 11.56 -16.94 12.57
N ALA A 172 11.04 -16.80 11.36
CA ALA A 172 10.47 -15.52 10.86
C ALA A 172 9.28 -15.06 11.70
N GLY A 173 8.50 -15.97 12.29
CA GLY A 173 7.41 -15.68 13.22
C GLY A 173 7.83 -15.03 14.53
N ALA A 174 9.09 -15.27 14.97
CA ALA A 174 9.62 -14.73 16.22
C ALA A 174 10.34 -13.39 16.07
N ALA A 175 10.60 -12.94 14.83
CA ALA A 175 11.38 -11.75 14.59
C ALA A 175 10.55 -10.47 14.76
N HIS A 176 10.92 -9.65 15.73
CA HIS A 176 10.35 -8.31 15.90
C HIS A 176 10.94 -7.39 14.82
N VAL A 177 10.09 -6.93 13.90
CA VAL A 177 10.52 -6.10 12.77
C VAL A 177 10.18 -4.65 13.03
N THR A 178 11.15 -3.90 13.51
CA THR A 178 11.12 -2.44 13.37
C THR A 178 11.73 -2.09 12.01
N ARG A 179 10.90 -1.88 11.01
CA ARG A 179 11.38 -1.47 9.69
C ARG A 179 11.86 -0.01 9.75
N LYS A 180 13.13 0.20 10.05
CA LYS A 180 13.82 1.43 9.64
C LYS A 180 13.90 1.40 8.12
N GLY A 181 13.02 2.14 7.45
CA GLY A 181 13.04 2.18 6.00
C GLY A 181 14.43 2.57 5.49
N PRO A 182 14.98 1.87 4.47
CA PRO A 182 16.29 2.20 3.89
C PRO A 182 16.26 3.55 3.17
N HIS A 183 15.08 4.14 3.03
CA HIS A 183 14.88 5.37 2.28
C HIS A 183 14.83 6.59 3.21
N ARG A 184 15.84 7.45 3.08
CA ARG A 184 15.90 8.72 3.80
C ARG A 184 15.30 9.82 2.90
N ALA A 185 14.12 10.32 3.26
CA ALA A 185 13.56 11.52 2.65
C ALA A 185 14.42 12.75 2.94
N ASP A 186 14.36 13.75 2.07
CA ASP A 186 14.98 15.04 2.34
C ASP A 186 14.25 15.77 3.47
N ALA A 187 14.87 16.80 4.00
CA ALA A 187 14.22 17.68 4.96
C ALA A 187 13.01 18.38 4.31
N LEU A 188 12.00 18.65 5.13
CA LEU A 188 10.83 19.43 4.73
C LEU A 188 11.25 20.84 4.31
N GLN A 189 10.78 21.30 3.16
CA GLN A 189 10.99 22.64 2.65
C GLN A 189 9.65 23.39 2.62
N THR A 190 9.54 24.45 3.41
CA THR A 190 8.37 25.33 3.42
C THR A 190 8.31 26.16 2.14
N ILE A 191 7.19 26.09 1.43
CA ILE A 191 6.90 26.88 0.23
C ILE A 191 6.05 28.10 0.57
N SER A 192 5.10 27.94 1.50
CA SER A 192 4.23 28.99 2.01
C SER A 192 3.83 28.69 3.45
N VAL A 193 3.69 29.74 4.28
CA VAL A 193 3.21 29.61 5.65
C VAL A 193 1.72 29.87 5.76
N ALA A 194 1.13 30.62 4.81
CA ALA A 194 -0.29 30.89 4.70
C ALA A 194 -0.68 31.05 3.21
N PRO A 195 -1.37 30.08 2.60
CA PRO A 195 -1.71 28.75 3.15
C PRO A 195 -0.45 27.92 3.47
N ARG A 196 -0.57 26.95 4.36
CA ARG A 196 0.54 26.07 4.76
C ARG A 196 0.85 25.07 3.66
N ILE A 197 1.94 25.28 2.90
CA ILE A 197 2.38 24.46 1.79
C ILE A 197 3.85 24.12 1.98
N PHE A 198 4.21 22.86 1.79
CA PHE A 198 5.57 22.38 1.89
C PHE A 198 5.87 21.24 0.91
N THR A 199 7.15 21.00 0.66
CA THR A 199 7.62 19.89 -0.15
C THR A 199 8.63 19.05 0.62
N ILE A 200 8.69 17.75 0.27
CA ILE A 200 9.69 16.81 0.79
C ILE A 200 10.33 16.14 -0.43
N GLY A 201 11.61 16.44 -0.67
CA GLY A 201 12.35 15.81 -1.75
C GLY A 201 12.63 14.34 -1.44
N ARG A 202 12.70 13.51 -2.48
CA ARG A 202 12.98 12.07 -2.34
C ARG A 202 12.11 11.38 -1.28
N PHE A 203 10.84 11.75 -1.17
CA PHE A 203 9.91 11.14 -0.22
C PHE A 203 9.72 9.65 -0.46
N VAL A 204 9.70 9.22 -1.72
CA VAL A 204 9.66 7.81 -2.12
C VAL A 204 10.93 7.42 -2.86
N SER A 205 11.30 6.14 -2.82
CA SER A 205 12.39 5.57 -3.60
C SER A 205 11.99 5.40 -5.08
N LYS A 206 12.97 5.16 -5.97
CA LYS A 206 12.68 4.81 -7.38
C LYS A 206 11.83 3.52 -7.46
N GLY A 207 12.12 2.57 -6.58
CA GLY A 207 11.39 1.31 -6.50
C GLY A 207 9.95 1.49 -6.10
N GLU A 208 9.70 2.27 -5.06
CA GLU A 208 8.34 2.57 -4.62
C GLU A 208 7.55 3.29 -5.72
N CYS A 209 8.16 4.20 -6.48
CA CYS A 209 7.50 4.80 -7.66
C CYS A 209 7.10 3.74 -8.70
N ALA A 210 8.02 2.85 -9.05
CA ALA A 210 7.76 1.77 -10.01
C ALA A 210 6.66 0.84 -9.52
N HIS A 211 6.66 0.54 -8.22
CA HIS A 211 5.64 -0.29 -7.58
C HIS A 211 4.24 0.29 -7.69
N PHE A 212 4.06 1.55 -7.30
CA PHE A 212 2.76 2.21 -7.44
C PHE A 212 2.27 2.25 -8.89
N MET A 213 3.16 2.54 -9.84
CA MET A 213 2.82 2.52 -11.27
C MET A 213 2.40 1.12 -11.74
N ALA A 214 3.09 0.06 -11.28
CA ALA A 214 2.75 -1.32 -11.62
C ALA A 214 1.40 -1.76 -11.01
N LEU A 215 1.17 -1.45 -9.73
CA LEU A 215 -0.11 -1.74 -9.08
C LEU A 215 -1.29 -1.02 -9.76
N ALA A 216 -1.08 0.22 -10.19
CA ALA A 216 -2.10 1.03 -10.83
C ALA A 216 -2.39 0.58 -12.27
N GLN A 217 -1.40 -0.01 -12.98
CA GLN A 217 -1.48 -0.26 -14.43
C GLN A 217 -2.72 -1.08 -14.85
N ALA A 218 -3.08 -2.10 -14.08
CA ALA A 218 -4.24 -2.94 -14.36
C ALA A 218 -5.57 -2.36 -13.85
N ARG A 219 -5.52 -1.20 -13.17
CA ARG A 219 -6.67 -0.58 -12.50
C ARG A 219 -7.02 0.80 -13.03
N PHE A 220 -6.23 1.33 -13.97
CA PHE A 220 -6.53 2.63 -14.55
C PHE A 220 -7.86 2.60 -15.29
N ALA A 221 -8.75 3.50 -14.90
CA ALA A 221 -9.98 3.81 -15.58
C ALA A 221 -10.10 5.33 -15.72
N PRO A 222 -10.89 5.84 -16.69
CA PRO A 222 -11.21 7.27 -16.75
C PRO A 222 -11.69 7.76 -15.38
N ALA A 223 -11.32 8.98 -15.00
CA ALA A 223 -11.54 9.51 -13.64
C ALA A 223 -13.00 9.39 -13.16
N HIS A 224 -13.97 9.60 -14.06
CA HIS A 224 -15.39 9.46 -13.79
C HIS A 224 -15.81 8.00 -13.51
N GLU A 225 -15.21 7.01 -14.16
CA GLU A 225 -15.46 5.59 -13.93
C GLU A 225 -14.73 5.07 -12.68
N ALA A 226 -13.54 5.59 -12.39
CA ALA A 226 -12.74 5.25 -11.21
C ALA A 226 -13.37 5.72 -9.89
N ARG A 227 -14.57 6.36 -9.93
CA ARG A 227 -15.29 6.91 -8.78
C ARG A 227 -14.50 7.97 -7.99
N LEU A 228 -13.50 8.60 -8.61
CA LEU A 228 -12.82 9.77 -8.05
C LEU A 228 -13.81 10.90 -7.72
N GLU A 229 -14.91 10.97 -8.46
CA GLU A 229 -16.03 11.89 -8.20
C GLU A 229 -16.63 11.73 -6.79
N ARG A 230 -16.69 10.50 -6.27
CA ARG A 230 -17.09 10.27 -4.87
C ARG A 230 -16.07 10.80 -3.88
N LEU A 231 -14.81 10.95 -4.31
CA LEU A 231 -13.73 11.48 -3.50
C LEU A 231 -13.62 13.01 -3.61
N SER A 232 -13.94 13.61 -4.76
CA SER A 232 -13.78 15.06 -5.01
C SER A 232 -15.07 15.87 -5.09
N GLY A 233 -16.24 15.28 -5.39
CA GLY A 233 -17.57 15.91 -5.34
C GLY A 233 -17.97 16.83 -6.49
N GLU A 234 -17.09 17.10 -7.40
CA GLU A 234 -17.38 17.86 -8.61
C GLU A 234 -17.33 16.96 -9.83
N GLN A 235 -18.25 17.18 -10.78
CA GLN A 235 -18.19 16.53 -12.07
C GLN A 235 -16.83 16.81 -12.71
N THR A 236 -16.01 15.76 -12.84
CA THR A 236 -14.77 15.62 -13.59
C THR A 236 -13.96 16.89 -13.83
N ALA A 237 -13.46 17.47 -12.75
CA ALA A 237 -12.38 18.45 -12.86
C ALA A 237 -11.09 17.85 -13.42
N PHE A 238 -10.92 16.50 -13.39
CA PHE A 238 -9.76 15.75 -13.86
C PHE A 238 -10.05 15.01 -15.16
N THR A 239 -9.20 15.20 -16.19
CA THR A 239 -9.40 14.63 -17.53
C THR A 239 -8.61 13.34 -17.80
N GLY A 240 -7.70 12.97 -16.91
CA GLY A 240 -6.87 11.76 -17.05
C GLY A 240 -7.49 10.48 -16.48
N ASP A 241 -6.65 9.47 -16.29
CA ASP A 241 -7.05 8.21 -15.70
C ASP A 241 -6.66 8.13 -14.22
N ALA A 242 -7.44 7.37 -13.45
CA ALA A 242 -7.18 7.14 -12.05
C ALA A 242 -7.25 5.66 -11.68
N ALA A 243 -6.44 5.27 -10.71
CA ALA A 243 -6.48 3.96 -10.08
C ALA A 243 -6.52 4.13 -8.57
N VAL A 244 -7.60 3.72 -7.93
CA VAL A 244 -7.72 3.75 -6.47
C VAL A 244 -7.17 2.46 -5.91
N LEU A 245 -6.19 2.57 -5.01
CA LEU A 245 -5.59 1.44 -4.30
C LEU A 245 -6.35 1.23 -2.99
N TYR A 246 -7.36 0.40 -3.03
CA TYR A 246 -8.10 0.05 -1.82
C TYR A 246 -7.26 -0.84 -0.90
N ILE A 247 -7.62 -0.85 0.39
CA ILE A 247 -6.94 -1.68 1.42
C ILE A 247 -6.74 -3.13 0.98
N PRO A 248 -7.72 -3.81 0.38
CA PRO A 248 -7.51 -5.16 -0.15
C PRO A 248 -6.38 -5.29 -1.15
N ASP A 249 -6.06 -4.25 -1.89
CA ASP A 249 -5.02 -4.22 -2.92
C ASP A 249 -3.65 -3.80 -2.39
N SER A 250 -3.60 -3.39 -1.11
CA SER A 250 -2.39 -2.87 -0.49
C SER A 250 -1.47 -3.97 0.01
N ASP A 251 -0.20 -3.74 -0.11
CA ASP A 251 0.88 -4.59 0.42
C ASP A 251 1.78 -3.82 1.39
N ALA A 252 2.82 -4.46 1.87
CA ALA A 252 3.74 -3.87 2.83
C ALA A 252 4.41 -2.57 2.33
N VAL A 253 4.62 -2.42 1.01
CA VAL A 253 5.21 -1.20 0.43
C VAL A 253 4.22 -0.04 0.51
N VAL A 254 2.99 -0.26 0.04
CA VAL A 254 1.90 0.73 0.11
C VAL A 254 1.67 1.17 1.54
N ARG A 255 1.58 0.22 2.48
CA ARG A 255 1.36 0.50 3.90
C ARG A 255 2.49 1.28 4.55
N ASN A 256 3.74 1.01 4.15
CA ASN A 256 4.88 1.80 4.63
C ASN A 256 4.80 3.26 4.16
N ILE A 257 4.29 3.51 2.95
CA ILE A 257 4.08 4.86 2.43
C ILE A 257 2.96 5.56 3.20
N GLU A 258 1.81 4.90 3.44
CA GLU A 258 0.71 5.44 4.25
C GLU A 258 1.19 5.85 5.65
N ARG A 259 2.00 5.02 6.32
CA ARG A 259 2.61 5.39 7.61
C ARG A 259 3.51 6.61 7.53
N ARG A 260 4.33 6.72 6.48
CA ARG A 260 5.20 7.89 6.29
C ARG A 260 4.41 9.15 6.01
N ILE A 261 3.31 9.04 5.25
CA ILE A 261 2.37 10.16 5.03
C ILE A 261 1.75 10.59 6.36
N ALA A 262 1.20 9.66 7.13
CA ALA A 262 0.62 9.95 8.43
C ALA A 262 1.62 10.63 9.37
N ALA A 263 2.84 10.09 9.45
CA ALA A 263 3.92 10.64 10.29
C ALA A 263 4.34 12.07 9.87
N ALA A 264 4.21 12.43 8.59
CA ALA A 264 4.51 13.79 8.13
C ALA A 264 3.53 14.85 8.68
N PHE A 265 2.36 14.43 9.15
CA PHE A 265 1.31 15.28 9.72
C PHE A 265 1.05 15.01 11.21
N ASP A 266 1.86 14.16 11.85
CA ASP A 266 1.63 13.68 13.22
C ASP A 266 0.25 13.03 13.41
N LEU A 267 -0.14 12.18 12.45
CA LEU A 267 -1.42 11.48 12.41
C LEU A 267 -1.23 9.97 12.53
N ALA A 268 -2.29 9.26 12.93
CA ALA A 268 -2.33 7.81 12.83
C ALA A 268 -2.49 7.37 11.37
N ALA A 269 -1.86 6.25 10.98
CA ALA A 269 -2.00 5.70 9.62
C ALA A 269 -3.46 5.41 9.25
N SER A 270 -4.30 5.15 10.24
CA SER A 270 -5.74 4.98 10.10
C SER A 270 -6.49 6.23 9.59
N GLN A 271 -5.89 7.40 9.64
CA GLN A 271 -6.47 8.66 9.18
C GLN A 271 -6.10 8.99 7.72
N VAL A 272 -5.29 8.17 7.08
CA VAL A 272 -4.95 8.31 5.66
C VAL A 272 -6.05 7.67 4.82
N GLU A 273 -6.59 8.42 3.85
CA GLU A 273 -7.53 7.88 2.85
C GLU A 273 -6.82 6.86 1.94
N SER A 274 -7.60 6.01 1.27
CA SER A 274 -7.05 5.10 0.24
C SER A 274 -6.27 5.89 -0.81
N LEU A 275 -5.06 5.44 -1.10
CA LEU A 275 -4.20 6.13 -2.06
C LEU A 275 -4.77 6.01 -3.48
N SER A 276 -4.67 7.08 -4.23
CA SER A 276 -5.05 7.10 -5.64
C SER A 276 -3.85 7.44 -6.50
N VAL A 277 -3.64 6.68 -7.56
CA VAL A 277 -2.64 6.98 -8.58
C VAL A 277 -3.34 7.66 -9.74
N LEU A 278 -2.92 8.87 -10.07
CA LEU A 278 -3.43 9.66 -11.19
C LEU A 278 -2.45 9.57 -12.35
N ARG A 279 -2.97 9.33 -13.55
CA ARG A 279 -2.19 9.32 -14.79
C ARG A 279 -2.66 10.43 -15.71
N TYR A 280 -1.76 11.35 -16.02
CA TYR A 280 -1.96 12.44 -16.96
C TYR A 280 -1.32 12.08 -18.29
N ARG A 281 -2.08 12.14 -19.37
CA ARG A 281 -1.59 12.13 -20.76
C ARG A 281 -1.32 13.55 -21.21
N GLN A 282 -0.77 13.72 -22.40
CA GLN A 282 -0.63 15.04 -23.01
C GLN A 282 -2.00 15.73 -23.11
N GLN A 283 -2.06 16.99 -22.70
CA GLN A 283 -3.24 17.84 -22.56
C GLN A 283 -4.16 17.53 -21.37
N ASP A 284 -3.93 16.44 -20.65
CA ASP A 284 -4.69 16.19 -19.41
C ASP A 284 -4.36 17.23 -18.35
N ARG A 285 -5.37 17.60 -17.59
CA ARG A 285 -5.31 18.63 -16.55
C ARG A 285 -6.26 18.30 -15.41
N TYR A 286 -6.08 19.00 -14.30
CA TYR A 286 -7.05 19.04 -13.22
C TYR A 286 -7.55 20.48 -13.10
N ALA A 287 -8.86 20.71 -13.26
CA ALA A 287 -9.46 22.06 -13.15
C ALA A 287 -9.25 22.62 -11.74
N ALA A 288 -9.51 23.92 -11.59
CA ALA A 288 -9.39 24.59 -10.28
C ALA A 288 -10.35 24.00 -9.24
N HIS A 289 -9.81 23.55 -8.11
CA HIS A 289 -10.57 22.95 -7.01
C HIS A 289 -9.87 23.17 -5.67
N THR A 290 -10.60 22.87 -4.61
CA THR A 290 -10.07 22.70 -3.25
C THR A 290 -10.27 21.25 -2.82
N ASP A 291 -9.39 20.73 -1.98
CA ASP A 291 -9.48 19.33 -1.55
C ASP A 291 -10.37 19.13 -0.33
N TYR A 292 -10.64 20.19 0.44
CA TYR A 292 -11.59 20.12 1.54
C TYR A 292 -13.03 19.99 1.03
N PHE A 293 -13.88 19.39 1.84
CA PHE A 293 -15.32 19.32 1.56
C PHE A 293 -16.02 20.57 2.04
N ASP A 294 -16.90 21.15 1.23
CA ASP A 294 -17.82 22.19 1.68
C ASP A 294 -18.88 21.62 2.63
N ALA A 295 -19.66 22.50 3.26
CA ALA A 295 -20.66 22.09 4.24
C ALA A 295 -21.75 21.19 3.64
N ALA A 296 -22.16 21.46 2.39
CA ALA A 296 -23.19 20.69 1.70
C ALA A 296 -22.71 19.27 1.44
N ARG A 297 -21.45 19.13 1.03
CA ARG A 297 -20.83 17.82 0.79
C ARG A 297 -20.62 17.04 2.07
N LEU A 298 -20.13 17.66 3.14
CA LEU A 298 -20.00 17.00 4.44
C LEU A 298 -21.34 16.45 4.93
N GLU A 299 -22.40 17.23 4.77
CA GLU A 299 -23.75 16.78 5.12
C GLU A 299 -24.24 15.64 4.22
N ASN A 300 -23.99 15.73 2.92
CA ASN A 300 -24.32 14.64 1.99
C ASN A 300 -23.54 13.36 2.29
N ASN A 301 -22.25 13.45 2.61
CA ASN A 301 -21.42 12.32 3.01
C ASN A 301 -22.01 11.64 4.27
N ARG A 302 -22.37 12.44 5.30
CA ARG A 302 -23.01 11.92 6.52
C ARG A 302 -24.33 11.22 6.24
N ARG A 303 -25.19 11.78 5.40
CA ARG A 303 -26.47 11.15 5.00
C ARG A 303 -26.27 9.83 4.27
N ASN A 304 -25.19 9.70 3.53
CA ASN A 304 -24.81 8.47 2.82
C ASN A 304 -23.97 7.50 3.67
N GLY A 305 -23.84 7.77 4.99
CA GLY A 305 -23.12 6.91 5.91
C GLY A 305 -21.59 7.02 5.83
N ASP A 306 -21.04 8.04 5.15
CA ASP A 306 -19.62 8.36 5.17
C ASP A 306 -19.33 9.27 6.36
N LEU A 307 -18.75 8.71 7.41
CA LEU A 307 -18.40 9.38 8.65
C LEU A 307 -16.92 9.74 8.74
N SER A 308 -16.18 9.68 7.63
CA SER A 308 -14.72 9.95 7.60
C SER A 308 -14.37 11.40 7.97
N GLY A 309 -15.32 12.33 7.89
CA GLY A 309 -15.13 13.71 8.32
C GLY A 309 -14.47 14.59 7.25
N GLN A 310 -13.74 15.64 7.69
CA GLN A 310 -13.13 16.63 6.82
C GLN A 310 -11.70 16.25 6.45
N ARG A 311 -11.30 16.53 5.21
CA ARG A 311 -9.92 16.44 4.76
C ARG A 311 -9.10 17.58 5.33
N ILE A 312 -8.22 17.28 6.27
CA ILE A 312 -7.40 18.29 6.96
C ILE A 312 -6.15 18.67 6.17
N ALA A 313 -5.64 17.76 5.35
CA ALA A 313 -4.43 17.97 4.53
C ALA A 313 -4.47 17.10 3.29
N SER A 314 -3.72 17.51 2.26
CA SER A 314 -3.50 16.75 1.03
C SER A 314 -2.01 16.46 0.84
N PHE A 315 -1.73 15.27 0.32
CA PHE A 315 -0.38 14.76 0.12
C PHE A 315 -0.26 14.17 -1.29
N LEU A 316 0.43 14.89 -2.16
CA LEU A 316 0.67 14.48 -3.53
C LEU A 316 2.09 13.94 -3.66
N VAL A 317 2.25 12.75 -4.25
CA VAL A 317 3.57 12.17 -4.54
C VAL A 317 3.76 12.08 -6.04
N TYR A 318 4.77 12.76 -6.56
CA TYR A 318 5.10 12.69 -7.99
C TYR A 318 5.90 11.42 -8.29
N LEU A 319 5.24 10.42 -8.85
CA LEU A 319 5.89 9.16 -9.28
C LEU A 319 6.73 9.37 -10.54
N ARG A 320 6.23 10.20 -11.45
CA ARG A 320 6.89 10.75 -12.65
C ARG A 320 6.63 12.25 -12.74
N ALA A 321 7.38 12.93 -13.57
CA ALA A 321 7.12 14.33 -13.93
C ALA A 321 7.18 14.48 -15.46
N PRO A 322 6.34 15.34 -16.05
CA PRO A 322 6.42 15.66 -17.47
C PRO A 322 7.67 16.51 -17.75
N GLU A 323 8.08 16.58 -19.01
CA GLU A 323 9.16 17.47 -19.45
C GLU A 323 8.71 18.94 -19.45
N GLN A 324 7.43 19.21 -19.74
CA GLN A 324 6.82 20.54 -19.75
C GLN A 324 5.37 20.50 -19.32
N GLY A 325 4.95 21.51 -18.54
CA GLY A 325 3.61 21.59 -17.99
C GLY A 325 3.42 20.71 -16.75
N GLY A 326 2.18 20.47 -16.36
CA GLY A 326 1.83 19.59 -15.24
C GLY A 326 2.15 20.16 -13.86
N GLU A 327 2.40 21.46 -13.74
CA GLU A 327 2.64 22.11 -12.44
C GLU A 327 1.36 22.14 -11.60
N THR A 328 1.48 22.00 -10.28
CA THR A 328 0.43 22.38 -9.34
C THR A 328 0.47 23.89 -9.15
N HIS A 329 -0.61 24.59 -9.54
CA HIS A 329 -0.71 26.03 -9.46
C HIS A 329 -1.73 26.46 -8.40
N TYR A 330 -1.27 27.04 -7.30
CA TYR A 330 -2.11 27.67 -6.27
C TYR A 330 -2.53 29.05 -6.73
N LEU A 331 -3.79 29.17 -7.15
CA LEU A 331 -4.31 30.35 -7.86
C LEU A 331 -4.36 31.61 -7.01
N LYS A 332 -4.77 31.49 -5.75
CA LYS A 332 -4.95 32.64 -4.84
C LYS A 332 -3.64 33.30 -4.41
N ILE A 333 -2.55 32.55 -4.42
CA ILE A 333 -1.21 33.06 -4.05
C ILE A 333 -0.28 33.10 -5.28
N ASN A 334 -0.78 32.80 -6.46
CA ASN A 334 -0.06 32.76 -7.75
C ASN A 334 1.26 31.95 -7.65
N LYS A 335 1.23 30.79 -6.99
CA LYS A 335 2.41 29.96 -6.80
C LYS A 335 2.31 28.70 -7.65
N LYS A 336 3.28 28.50 -8.57
CA LYS A 336 3.42 27.30 -9.37
C LYS A 336 4.51 26.39 -8.80
N ILE A 337 4.23 25.10 -8.70
CA ILE A 337 5.16 24.10 -8.18
C ILE A 337 5.28 23.01 -9.22
N ALA A 338 6.45 22.94 -9.86
CA ALA A 338 6.79 21.86 -10.78
C ALA A 338 7.08 20.59 -9.99
N GLY A 339 6.36 19.52 -10.31
CA GLY A 339 6.61 18.20 -9.75
C GLY A 339 7.98 17.67 -10.16
N ARG A 340 8.70 17.05 -9.24
CA ARG A 340 9.91 16.27 -9.52
C ARG A 340 9.68 14.83 -9.12
N PRO A 341 10.16 13.84 -9.90
CA PRO A 341 10.01 12.45 -9.51
C PRO A 341 10.47 12.21 -8.08
N ARG A 342 9.69 11.45 -7.32
CA ARG A 342 9.94 11.08 -5.93
C ARG A 342 9.67 12.18 -4.90
N MET A 343 9.31 13.38 -5.31
CA MET A 343 8.97 14.51 -4.43
C MET A 343 7.54 14.36 -3.93
N ALA A 344 7.31 14.74 -2.68
CA ALA A 344 5.99 15.01 -2.15
C ALA A 344 5.72 16.52 -2.12
N LEU A 345 4.49 16.90 -2.45
CA LEU A 345 3.91 18.22 -2.27
C LEU A 345 2.75 18.09 -1.30
N CYS A 346 2.74 18.89 -0.26
CA CYS A 346 1.78 18.80 0.83
C CYS A 346 1.19 20.16 1.11
N HIS A 347 -0.12 20.19 1.42
CA HIS A 347 -0.75 21.40 1.95
C HIS A 347 -1.84 21.04 2.96
N PHE A 348 -2.05 21.95 3.91
CA PHE A 348 -3.17 21.84 4.83
C PHE A 348 -4.40 22.47 4.19
N ASN A 349 -5.51 21.74 4.21
CA ASN A 349 -6.81 22.18 3.68
C ASN A 349 -7.56 23.10 4.65
N LEU A 350 -7.11 23.12 5.90
CA LEU A 350 -7.71 23.92 6.96
C LEU A 350 -6.73 24.95 7.49
N THR A 351 -7.26 26.10 7.92
CA THR A 351 -6.49 27.09 8.68
C THR A 351 -6.09 26.55 10.06
N PRO A 352 -5.18 27.19 10.79
CA PRO A 352 -4.88 26.81 12.18
C PRO A 352 -6.10 26.83 13.12
N ALA A 353 -7.14 27.59 12.78
CA ALA A 353 -8.40 27.60 13.51
C ALA A 353 -9.38 26.47 13.11
N GLY A 354 -8.96 25.54 12.24
CA GLY A 354 -9.79 24.42 11.80
C GLY A 354 -10.84 24.76 10.73
N MET A 355 -10.80 25.96 10.16
CA MET A 355 -11.73 26.37 9.11
C MET A 355 -11.18 26.05 7.72
N PRO A 356 -12.02 25.73 6.72
CA PRO A 356 -11.59 25.55 5.34
C PRO A 356 -10.74 26.72 4.84
N ASP A 357 -9.58 26.42 4.23
CA ASP A 357 -8.65 27.45 3.75
C ASP A 357 -8.81 27.63 2.23
N ALA A 358 -9.61 28.62 1.83
CA ALA A 358 -9.86 28.95 0.44
C ALA A 358 -8.58 29.39 -0.33
N MET A 359 -7.50 29.73 0.39
CA MET A 359 -6.22 30.09 -0.22
C MET A 359 -5.52 28.86 -0.83
N THR A 360 -5.98 27.63 -0.51
CA THR A 360 -5.49 26.38 -1.09
C THR A 360 -6.12 26.06 -2.45
N LEU A 361 -6.99 26.91 -3.00
CA LEU A 361 -7.53 26.73 -4.36
C LEU A 361 -6.40 26.54 -5.36
N HIS A 362 -6.37 25.38 -6.02
CA HIS A 362 -5.30 25.02 -6.94
C HIS A 362 -5.82 24.30 -8.19
N THR A 363 -4.93 24.16 -9.18
CA THR A 363 -5.17 23.44 -10.42
C THR A 363 -3.93 22.62 -10.79
N GLY A 364 -4.12 21.48 -11.44
CA GLY A 364 -3.07 20.76 -12.15
C GLY A 364 -3.00 21.30 -13.59
N ALA A 365 -1.93 22.03 -13.91
CA ALA A 365 -1.73 22.58 -15.25
C ALA A 365 -1.68 21.48 -16.30
N PRO A 366 -2.06 21.75 -17.56
CA PRO A 366 -1.97 20.78 -18.64
C PRO A 366 -0.55 20.23 -18.82
N VAL A 367 -0.44 18.93 -19.07
CA VAL A 367 0.81 18.30 -19.50
C VAL A 367 1.03 18.68 -20.96
N LEU A 368 2.13 19.40 -21.25
CA LEU A 368 2.44 19.87 -22.61
C LEU A 368 3.36 18.90 -23.34
N LYS A 369 4.32 18.28 -22.62
CA LYS A 369 5.27 17.32 -23.17
C LYS A 369 5.75 16.33 -22.10
N GLY A 370 5.84 15.02 -22.44
CA GLY A 370 6.31 13.95 -21.56
C GLY A 370 5.34 12.80 -21.40
#